data_d7d8fa8127bc1dbd46212d8990b2d63c
#
_entry.id   d7d8fa8127bc1dbd46212d8990b2d63c
#
_cell.length_a   1.000
_cell.length_b   1.000
_cell.length_c   1.000
_cell.angle_alpha   90.00
_cell.angle_beta   90.00
_cell.angle_gamma   90.00
#
_symmetry.space_group_name_H-M   'P 1'
#
loop_
_entity.id
_entity.type
_entity.pdbx_description
1 polymer ?
#
loop_
_entity_poly.entity_id
_entity_poly.type
_entity_poly.pdbx_seq_one_letter_code
_entity_poly.pdbx_strand_id
1 'polypeptide(L)'
;MKGLAPHTQRIFESVAVLECIKPYILVGGTALSLQICTRQSEDLDFMKWRTSKDESPEVDWYHIEKELETIGEIQSRNLLDMDHVEFVLEGVKLSFYSSPKYSPVKEPIPCLYNLRIADIRSIGAMKMEVMMRRSNFRDYYDIYSILKTGISIWEMVSIALDYSGHRLKTKNILAILTNGARFRRDERFNQLSPIYQVTTEDIECYIKECLSQSK
;
A
#
# COMPACT_ATOMS: atom_id res chain seq x y z
N MET A 1 -8.68 -16.38 -3.13
CA MET A 1 -8.49 -15.17 -3.97
C MET A 1 -7.01 -15.07 -4.33
N LYS A 2 -6.67 -14.83 -5.59
CA LYS A 2 -5.25 -14.70 -6.00
C LYS A 2 -4.65 -13.42 -5.39
N GLY A 3 -3.36 -13.44 -5.06
CA GLY A 3 -2.65 -12.28 -4.50
C GLY A 3 -2.67 -12.15 -2.97
N LEU A 4 -3.45 -12.95 -2.25
CA LEU A 4 -3.46 -12.98 -0.78
C LEU A 4 -2.70 -14.19 -0.25
N ALA A 5 -2.00 -14.01 0.86
CA ALA A 5 -1.45 -15.11 1.64
C ALA A 5 -2.59 -15.96 2.24
N PRO A 6 -2.37 -17.27 2.51
CA PRO A 6 -3.45 -18.16 2.94
C PRO A 6 -4.18 -17.72 4.23
N HIS A 7 -3.45 -17.16 5.19
CA HIS A 7 -4.04 -16.66 6.45
C HIS A 7 -4.89 -15.40 6.20
N THR A 8 -4.42 -14.47 5.37
CA THR A 8 -5.17 -13.26 5.00
C THR A 8 -6.43 -13.60 4.21
N GLN A 9 -6.34 -14.59 3.30
CA GLN A 9 -7.50 -15.04 2.53
C GLN A 9 -8.65 -15.56 3.41
N ARG A 10 -8.33 -16.20 4.55
CA ARG A 10 -9.36 -16.76 5.46
C ARG A 10 -10.27 -15.70 6.06
N ILE A 11 -9.73 -14.53 6.40
CA ILE A 11 -10.51 -13.47 7.07
C ILE A 11 -11.00 -12.39 6.08
N PHE A 12 -10.51 -12.38 4.84
CA PHE A 12 -10.68 -11.28 3.90
C PHE A 12 -12.15 -10.97 3.61
N GLU A 13 -12.98 -12.00 3.38
CA GLU A 13 -14.42 -11.83 3.11
C GLU A 13 -15.17 -11.32 4.35
N SER A 14 -14.82 -11.83 5.54
CA SER A 14 -15.42 -11.37 6.80
C SER A 14 -15.06 -9.91 7.10
N VAL A 15 -13.82 -9.48 6.81
CA VAL A 15 -13.42 -8.08 6.93
C VAL A 15 -14.15 -7.21 5.91
N ALA A 16 -14.34 -7.71 4.68
CA ALA A 16 -14.94 -6.93 3.60
C ALA A 16 -16.42 -6.54 3.83
N VAL A 17 -17.16 -7.23 4.72
CA VAL A 17 -18.56 -6.92 5.05
C VAL A 17 -18.71 -5.93 6.20
N LEU A 18 -17.65 -5.63 6.95
CA LEU A 18 -17.73 -4.76 8.12
C LEU A 18 -18.12 -3.32 7.74
N GLU A 19 -18.88 -2.67 8.61
CA GLU A 19 -19.31 -1.29 8.42
C GLU A 19 -18.16 -0.29 8.68
N CYS A 20 -17.31 -0.60 9.65
CA CYS A 20 -16.20 0.25 10.07
C CYS A 20 -15.18 0.51 8.95
N ILE A 21 -15.10 -0.34 7.90
CA ILE A 21 -14.16 -0.13 6.78
C ILE A 21 -14.71 0.81 5.70
N LYS A 22 -16.01 1.12 5.68
CA LYS A 22 -16.64 1.97 4.66
C LYS A 22 -15.97 3.33 4.46
N PRO A 23 -15.50 4.04 5.52
CA PRO A 23 -14.80 5.31 5.35
C PRO A 23 -13.39 5.15 4.77
N TYR A 24 -12.85 3.93 4.75
CA TYR A 24 -11.48 3.64 4.37
C TYR A 24 -11.37 3.08 2.95
N ILE A 25 -10.15 3.14 2.43
CA ILE A 25 -9.75 2.51 1.17
C ILE A 25 -8.59 1.59 1.50
N LEU A 26 -8.64 0.33 1.07
CA LEU A 26 -7.51 -0.59 1.18
C LEU A 26 -6.40 -0.11 0.25
N VAL A 27 -5.18 -0.02 0.79
CA VAL A 27 -3.99 0.45 0.08
C VAL A 27 -2.86 -0.58 0.17
N GLY A 28 -1.65 -0.16 -0.11
CA GLY A 28 -0.45 -0.95 0.14
C GLY A 28 -0.29 -2.17 -0.74
N GLY A 29 0.43 -3.15 -0.20
CA GLY A 29 0.78 -4.37 -0.93
C GLY A 29 -0.43 -5.23 -1.28
N THR A 30 -1.42 -5.29 -0.40
CA THR A 30 -2.61 -6.12 -0.60
C THR A 30 -3.51 -5.57 -1.70
N ALA A 31 -3.77 -4.27 -1.70
CA ALA A 31 -4.54 -3.63 -2.78
C ALA A 31 -3.85 -3.80 -4.15
N LEU A 32 -2.52 -3.75 -4.18
CA LEU A 32 -1.75 -4.01 -5.40
C LEU A 32 -1.84 -5.48 -5.82
N SER A 33 -1.61 -6.41 -4.89
CA SER A 33 -1.60 -7.85 -5.18
C SER A 33 -2.95 -8.36 -5.67
N LEU A 34 -4.06 -7.79 -5.20
CA LEU A 34 -5.40 -8.11 -5.69
C LEU A 34 -5.61 -7.71 -7.16
N GLN A 35 -4.90 -6.68 -7.64
CA GLN A 35 -5.04 -6.16 -9.01
C GLN A 35 -4.08 -6.82 -10.00
N ILE A 36 -2.81 -7.02 -9.62
CA ILE A 36 -1.78 -7.49 -10.58
C ILE A 36 -1.17 -8.85 -10.22
N CYS A 37 -1.45 -9.40 -9.03
CA CYS A 37 -1.06 -10.75 -8.60
C CYS A 37 0.43 -11.08 -8.79
N THR A 38 1.33 -10.12 -8.64
CA THR A 38 2.78 -10.32 -8.86
C THR A 38 3.51 -10.94 -7.67
N ARG A 39 2.89 -10.92 -6.51
CA ARG A 39 3.28 -11.63 -5.28
C ARG A 39 2.08 -11.78 -4.36
N GLN A 40 2.21 -12.58 -3.32
CA GLN A 40 1.23 -12.60 -2.23
C GLN A 40 1.44 -11.41 -1.28
N SER A 41 0.35 -11.00 -0.61
CA SER A 41 0.37 -10.01 0.45
C SER A 41 -0.33 -10.52 1.70
N GLU A 42 0.16 -10.10 2.87
CA GLU A 42 -0.20 -10.65 4.17
C GLU A 42 -1.06 -9.69 5.00
N ASP A 43 -0.78 -8.38 4.93
CA ASP A 43 -1.37 -7.35 5.78
C ASP A 43 -2.55 -6.66 5.08
N LEU A 44 -3.47 -6.07 5.84
CA LEU A 44 -4.57 -5.25 5.35
C LEU A 44 -4.37 -3.81 5.82
N ASP A 45 -3.94 -2.92 4.92
CA ASP A 45 -3.68 -1.52 5.21
C ASP A 45 -4.87 -0.67 4.76
N PHE A 46 -5.64 -0.14 5.70
CA PHE A 46 -6.80 0.72 5.48
C PHE A 46 -6.44 2.18 5.70
N MET A 47 -6.78 3.02 4.74
CA MET A 47 -6.44 4.42 4.79
C MET A 47 -7.65 5.30 4.47
N LYS A 48 -7.86 6.34 5.27
CA LYS A 48 -8.76 7.45 4.94
C LYS A 48 -7.98 8.76 4.91
N TRP A 49 -8.51 9.73 4.22
CA TRP A 49 -7.92 11.05 4.08
C TRP A 49 -8.92 12.10 4.49
N ARG A 50 -8.44 13.24 4.96
CA ARG A 50 -9.31 14.37 5.24
C ARG A 50 -10.02 14.86 4.00
N THR A 51 -11.25 15.33 4.17
CA THR A 51 -12.08 15.94 3.13
C THR A 51 -12.09 17.47 3.23
N SER A 52 -11.83 18.03 4.42
CA SER A 52 -11.74 19.46 4.68
C SER A 52 -10.48 19.83 5.46
N LYS A 53 -10.17 21.14 5.53
CA LYS A 53 -9.02 21.65 6.28
C LYS A 53 -9.20 21.53 7.79
N ASP A 54 -10.44 21.59 8.24
CA ASP A 54 -10.79 21.64 9.66
C ASP A 54 -11.01 20.24 10.26
N GLU A 55 -10.92 19.21 9.43
CA GLU A 55 -11.06 17.81 9.86
C GLU A 55 -9.79 17.35 10.58
N SER A 56 -9.96 16.92 11.84
CA SER A 56 -8.88 16.26 12.60
C SER A 56 -8.71 14.81 12.11
N PRO A 57 -7.50 14.37 11.83
CA PRO A 57 -7.25 12.98 11.44
C PRO A 57 -7.32 12.08 12.68
N GLU A 58 -8.47 11.44 12.88
CA GLU A 58 -8.67 10.48 13.97
C GLU A 58 -9.18 9.15 13.43
N VAL A 59 -8.80 8.07 14.09
CA VAL A 59 -9.31 6.73 13.85
C VAL A 59 -10.26 6.35 14.98
N ASP A 60 -11.50 6.02 14.66
CA ASP A 60 -12.44 5.46 15.63
C ASP A 60 -12.07 4.00 15.92
N TRP A 61 -10.94 3.82 16.62
CA TRP A 61 -10.36 2.53 16.91
C TRP A 61 -11.30 1.66 17.77
N TYR A 62 -12.11 2.28 18.64
CA TYR A 62 -13.04 1.55 19.50
C TYR A 62 -14.17 0.89 18.70
N HIS A 63 -14.76 1.62 17.76
CA HIS A 63 -15.77 1.06 16.86
C HIS A 63 -15.19 -0.04 15.97
N ILE A 64 -13.99 0.17 15.43
CA ILE A 64 -13.28 -0.82 14.63
C ILE A 64 -13.03 -2.10 15.44
N GLU A 65 -12.53 -1.97 16.67
CA GLU A 65 -12.28 -3.11 17.56
C GLU A 65 -13.53 -3.94 17.78
N LYS A 66 -14.67 -3.27 18.09
CA LYS A 66 -15.95 -3.94 18.32
C LYS A 66 -16.45 -4.74 17.13
N GLU A 67 -16.27 -4.23 15.92
CA GLU A 67 -16.64 -4.98 14.72
C GLU A 67 -15.66 -6.12 14.43
N LEU A 68 -14.34 -5.91 14.62
CA LEU A 68 -13.35 -6.97 14.45
C LEU A 68 -13.58 -8.15 15.43
N GLU A 69 -13.98 -7.89 16.67
CA GLU A 69 -14.34 -8.92 17.66
C GLU A 69 -15.47 -9.84 17.19
N THR A 70 -16.31 -9.37 16.26
CA THR A 70 -17.42 -10.18 15.73
C THR A 70 -16.99 -11.24 14.72
N ILE A 71 -15.79 -11.11 14.16
CA ILE A 71 -15.30 -11.97 13.08
C ILE A 71 -14.08 -12.80 13.44
N GLY A 72 -13.50 -12.62 14.63
CA GLY A 72 -12.36 -13.42 15.09
C GLY A 72 -11.73 -12.89 16.37
N GLU A 73 -10.67 -13.58 16.81
CA GLU A 73 -9.91 -13.21 18.01
C GLU A 73 -8.88 -12.12 17.70
N ILE A 74 -8.97 -11.00 18.41
CA ILE A 74 -7.96 -9.95 18.38
C ILE A 74 -6.79 -10.33 19.30
N GLN A 75 -5.67 -10.71 18.71
CA GLN A 75 -4.47 -11.14 19.42
C GLN A 75 -3.65 -9.96 19.96
N SER A 76 -3.70 -8.82 19.30
CA SER A 76 -3.06 -7.58 19.77
C SER A 76 -3.72 -6.34 19.21
N ARG A 77 -3.65 -5.26 19.99
CA ARG A 77 -4.00 -3.90 19.59
C ARG A 77 -2.86 -2.96 19.94
N ASN A 78 -2.41 -2.18 18.97
CA ASN A 78 -1.36 -1.21 19.14
C ASN A 78 -1.84 0.17 18.68
N LEU A 79 -2.10 1.06 19.63
CA LEU A 79 -2.43 2.47 19.38
C LEU A 79 -1.12 3.23 19.18
N LEU A 80 -0.75 3.49 17.93
CA LEU A 80 0.49 4.18 17.58
C LEU A 80 0.34 5.70 17.76
N ASP A 81 -0.83 6.24 17.39
CA ASP A 81 -1.22 7.62 17.59
C ASP A 81 -2.76 7.72 17.48
N MET A 82 -3.35 8.90 17.65
CA MET A 82 -4.79 9.13 17.48
C MET A 82 -5.25 8.89 16.02
N ASP A 83 -4.34 9.06 15.08
CA ASP A 83 -4.59 8.85 13.65
C ASP A 83 -4.18 7.46 13.14
N HIS A 84 -3.60 6.58 13.99
CA HIS A 84 -3.07 5.30 13.56
C HIS A 84 -3.23 4.19 14.61
N VAL A 85 -3.92 3.13 14.24
CA VAL A 85 -4.06 1.91 15.05
C VAL A 85 -3.75 0.67 14.23
N GLU A 86 -3.13 -0.31 14.86
CA GLU A 86 -2.90 -1.64 14.30
C GLU A 86 -3.57 -2.70 15.17
N PHE A 87 -4.22 -3.66 14.52
CA PHE A 87 -4.74 -4.87 15.14
C PHE A 87 -4.06 -6.09 14.53
N VAL A 88 -3.92 -7.15 15.31
CA VAL A 88 -3.63 -8.49 14.78
C VAL A 88 -4.87 -9.34 15.04
N LEU A 89 -5.54 -9.75 13.98
CA LEU A 89 -6.75 -10.57 13.97
C LEU A 89 -6.45 -11.88 13.26
N GLU A 90 -6.61 -13.02 13.94
CA GLU A 90 -6.35 -14.35 13.36
C GLU A 90 -4.97 -14.45 12.65
N GLY A 91 -3.95 -13.82 13.22
CA GLY A 91 -2.58 -13.77 12.69
C GLY A 91 -2.39 -12.82 11.51
N VAL A 92 -3.38 -12.02 11.16
CA VAL A 92 -3.31 -11.00 10.11
C VAL A 92 -3.21 -9.63 10.74
N LYS A 93 -2.24 -8.82 10.29
CA LYS A 93 -2.16 -7.42 10.69
C LYS A 93 -3.14 -6.58 9.87
N LEU A 94 -4.00 -5.83 10.58
CA LEU A 94 -4.88 -4.81 10.03
C LEU A 94 -4.41 -3.46 10.54
N SER A 95 -4.06 -2.55 9.63
CA SER A 95 -3.65 -1.18 9.96
C SER A 95 -4.72 -0.20 9.49
N PHE A 96 -5.13 0.72 10.37
CA PHE A 96 -6.06 1.80 10.05
C PHE A 96 -5.37 3.13 10.28
N TYR A 97 -5.32 3.93 9.23
CA TYR A 97 -4.65 5.23 9.26
C TYR A 97 -5.56 6.33 8.70
N SER A 98 -5.66 7.44 9.44
CA SER A 98 -6.36 8.66 9.03
C SER A 98 -5.34 9.74 8.66
N SER A 99 -5.15 9.96 7.37
CA SER A 99 -4.13 10.90 6.88
C SER A 99 -4.59 12.36 6.96
N PRO A 100 -3.74 13.27 7.45
CA PRO A 100 -4.01 14.71 7.41
C PRO A 100 -3.89 15.31 6.00
N LYS A 101 -3.54 14.52 5.00
CA LYS A 101 -3.45 14.93 3.59
C LYS A 101 -4.78 14.73 2.87
N TYR A 102 -4.90 15.28 1.67
CA TYR A 102 -5.95 14.91 0.73
C TYR A 102 -5.62 13.62 0.01
N SER A 103 -6.66 12.87 -0.40
CA SER A 103 -6.49 11.58 -1.06
C SER A 103 -5.77 11.72 -2.41
N PRO A 104 -4.78 10.86 -2.71
CA PRO A 104 -4.26 10.69 -4.06
C PRO A 104 -5.18 9.82 -4.92
N VAL A 105 -6.09 9.05 -4.28
CA VAL A 105 -7.04 8.16 -4.94
C VAL A 105 -8.26 8.97 -5.33
N LYS A 106 -8.43 9.20 -6.63
CA LYS A 106 -9.58 9.97 -7.17
C LYS A 106 -10.85 9.12 -7.22
N GLU A 107 -10.72 7.91 -7.73
CA GLU A 107 -11.83 6.97 -7.92
C GLU A 107 -11.44 5.62 -7.32
N PRO A 108 -11.84 5.34 -6.06
CA PRO A 108 -11.60 4.03 -5.44
C PRO A 108 -12.34 2.94 -6.21
N ILE A 109 -11.66 1.81 -6.43
CA ILE A 109 -12.20 0.68 -7.17
C ILE A 109 -13.01 -0.19 -6.20
N PRO A 110 -14.31 -0.44 -6.44
CA PRO A 110 -15.09 -1.43 -5.69
C PRO A 110 -14.43 -2.81 -5.82
N CYS A 111 -14.24 -3.51 -4.71
CA CYS A 111 -13.59 -4.83 -4.70
C CYS A 111 -14.54 -5.93 -4.25
N LEU A 112 -15.04 -5.84 -3.02
CA LEU A 112 -15.90 -6.86 -2.44
C LEU A 112 -16.74 -6.22 -1.32
N TYR A 113 -18.07 -6.35 -1.36
CA TYR A 113 -18.99 -5.78 -0.35
C TYR A 113 -18.69 -4.30 -0.05
N ASN A 114 -18.32 -3.98 1.19
CA ASN A 114 -17.97 -2.62 1.63
C ASN A 114 -16.54 -2.22 1.28
N LEU A 115 -15.73 -3.16 0.79
CA LEU A 115 -14.31 -2.95 0.53
C LEU A 115 -14.09 -2.21 -0.80
N ARG A 116 -13.33 -1.13 -0.74
CA ARG A 116 -12.81 -0.40 -1.88
C ARG A 116 -11.28 -0.40 -1.84
N ILE A 117 -10.64 -0.46 -2.99
CA ILE A 117 -9.18 -0.48 -3.11
C ILE A 117 -8.68 0.75 -3.88
N ALA A 118 -7.47 1.17 -3.58
CA ALA A 118 -6.79 2.23 -4.35
C ALA A 118 -6.37 1.70 -5.72
N ASP A 119 -6.41 2.57 -6.73
CA ASP A 119 -5.88 2.24 -8.05
C ASP A 119 -4.35 2.09 -8.05
N ILE A 120 -3.84 1.37 -9.05
CA ILE A 120 -2.41 1.01 -9.14
C ILE A 120 -1.49 2.23 -9.18
N ARG A 121 -1.89 3.32 -9.86
CA ARG A 121 -1.09 4.55 -9.98
C ARG A 121 -0.94 5.26 -8.64
N SER A 122 -2.06 5.38 -7.92
CA SER A 122 -2.09 5.94 -6.57
C SER A 122 -1.27 5.12 -5.58
N ILE A 123 -1.33 3.77 -5.66
CA ILE A 123 -0.49 2.87 -4.86
C ILE A 123 0.98 3.11 -5.18
N GLY A 124 1.36 3.18 -6.44
CA GLY A 124 2.72 3.47 -6.87
C GLY A 124 3.25 4.79 -6.32
N ALA A 125 2.43 5.85 -6.40
CA ALA A 125 2.77 7.16 -5.87
C ALA A 125 2.96 7.15 -4.34
N MET A 126 2.07 6.49 -3.60
CA MET A 126 2.21 6.32 -2.15
C MET A 126 3.47 5.53 -1.78
N LYS A 127 3.82 4.49 -2.54
CA LYS A 127 5.07 3.74 -2.36
C LYS A 127 6.30 4.60 -2.61
N MET A 128 6.31 5.45 -3.63
CA MET A 128 7.41 6.40 -3.86
C MET A 128 7.61 7.33 -2.65
N GLU A 129 6.53 7.82 -2.03
CA GLU A 129 6.64 8.63 -0.82
C GLU A 129 7.19 7.83 0.38
N VAL A 130 6.70 6.59 0.58
CA VAL A 130 7.16 5.73 1.67
C VAL A 130 8.64 5.37 1.51
N MET A 131 9.12 5.12 0.30
CA MET A 131 10.52 4.82 -0.01
C MET A 131 11.48 5.96 0.34
N MET A 132 11.00 7.20 0.49
CA MET A 132 11.82 8.30 1.02
C MET A 132 12.23 8.06 2.49
N ARG A 133 11.44 7.32 3.24
CA ARG A 133 11.59 7.10 4.68
C ARG A 133 12.14 5.73 5.03
N ARG A 134 11.87 4.71 4.21
CA ARG A 134 12.31 3.32 4.42
C ARG A 134 12.85 2.70 3.14
N SER A 135 13.70 1.69 3.29
CA SER A 135 14.35 0.99 2.17
C SER A 135 13.92 -0.47 2.14
N ASN A 136 12.62 -0.71 2.00
CA ASN A 136 12.07 -2.05 1.94
C ASN A 136 12.09 -2.58 0.50
N PHE A 137 12.67 -3.77 0.29
CA PHE A 137 12.71 -4.42 -1.03
C PHE A 137 11.31 -4.66 -1.61
N ARG A 138 10.31 -4.99 -0.75
CA ARG A 138 8.92 -5.19 -1.20
C ARG A 138 8.38 -3.96 -1.93
N ASP A 139 8.66 -2.74 -1.44
CA ASP A 139 8.20 -1.51 -2.09
C ASP A 139 8.88 -1.31 -3.45
N TYR A 140 10.17 -1.63 -3.56
CA TYR A 140 10.94 -1.53 -4.80
C TYR A 140 10.47 -2.54 -5.85
N TYR A 141 10.24 -3.79 -5.44
CA TYR A 141 9.64 -4.83 -6.27
C TYR A 141 8.23 -4.46 -6.74
N ASP A 142 7.42 -3.85 -5.86
CA ASP A 142 6.07 -3.42 -6.21
C ASP A 142 6.09 -2.31 -7.27
N ILE A 143 7.01 -1.33 -7.17
CA ILE A 143 7.21 -0.32 -8.23
C ILE A 143 7.60 -0.99 -9.55
N TYR A 144 8.57 -1.91 -9.52
CA TYR A 144 8.95 -2.67 -10.71
C TYR A 144 7.74 -3.40 -11.32
N SER A 145 6.95 -4.08 -10.48
CA SER A 145 5.75 -4.81 -10.90
C SER A 145 4.72 -3.91 -11.56
N ILE A 146 4.51 -2.70 -11.03
CA ILE A 146 3.62 -1.69 -11.61
C ILE A 146 4.13 -1.25 -12.98
N LEU A 147 5.41 -0.96 -13.11
CA LEU A 147 6.01 -0.55 -14.39
C LEU A 147 5.89 -1.64 -15.46
N LYS A 148 5.94 -2.93 -15.07
CA LYS A 148 5.72 -4.08 -15.98
C LYS A 148 4.30 -4.15 -16.53
N THR A 149 3.32 -3.46 -15.94
CA THR A 149 1.95 -3.33 -16.48
C THR A 149 1.84 -2.26 -17.58
N GLY A 150 2.91 -1.52 -17.86
CA GLY A 150 2.91 -0.43 -18.84
C GLY A 150 2.51 0.94 -18.28
N ILE A 151 2.30 1.04 -16.97
CA ILE A 151 2.04 2.35 -16.32
C ILE A 151 3.31 3.18 -16.35
N SER A 152 3.18 4.44 -16.76
CA SER A 152 4.31 5.38 -16.83
C SER A 152 4.85 5.71 -15.44
N ILE A 153 6.17 5.69 -15.31
CA ILE A 153 6.86 6.15 -14.10
C ILE A 153 6.55 7.63 -13.81
N TRP A 154 6.38 8.43 -14.84
CA TRP A 154 6.12 9.86 -14.72
C TRP A 154 4.72 10.17 -14.24
N GLU A 155 3.72 9.33 -14.58
CA GLU A 155 2.38 9.44 -14.00
C GLU A 155 2.43 9.25 -12.47
N MET A 156 3.12 8.21 -12.01
CA MET A 156 3.28 7.95 -10.56
C MET A 156 4.06 9.06 -9.87
N VAL A 157 5.13 9.57 -10.49
CA VAL A 157 5.92 10.71 -9.97
C VAL A 157 5.05 11.94 -9.83
N SER A 158 4.24 12.28 -10.83
CA SER A 158 3.33 13.44 -10.78
C SER A 158 2.36 13.32 -9.60
N ILE A 159 1.69 12.18 -9.45
CA ILE A 159 0.77 11.92 -8.32
C ILE A 159 1.51 12.01 -6.98
N ALA A 160 2.73 11.48 -6.89
CA ALA A 160 3.53 11.52 -5.66
C ALA A 160 3.92 12.96 -5.25
N LEU A 161 4.27 13.80 -6.22
CA LEU A 161 4.56 15.22 -5.99
C LEU A 161 3.33 15.95 -5.43
N ASP A 162 2.17 15.78 -6.07
CA ASP A 162 0.92 16.40 -5.63
C ASP A 162 0.51 15.88 -4.25
N TYR A 163 0.53 14.57 -4.04
CA TYR A 163 0.19 13.92 -2.77
C TYR A 163 1.07 14.36 -1.60
N SER A 164 2.34 14.62 -1.87
CA SER A 164 3.26 15.16 -0.86
C SER A 164 3.03 16.63 -0.52
N GLY A 165 2.13 17.33 -1.24
CA GLY A 165 1.98 18.79 -1.18
C GLY A 165 3.24 19.50 -1.66
N HIS A 166 3.87 18.98 -2.70
CA HIS A 166 5.12 19.46 -3.32
C HIS A 166 6.34 19.47 -2.38
N ARG A 167 6.26 18.75 -1.24
CA ARG A 167 7.42 18.55 -0.34
C ARG A 167 8.46 17.61 -0.93
N LEU A 168 8.02 16.64 -1.75
CA LEU A 168 8.92 15.82 -2.54
C LEU A 168 9.40 16.60 -3.77
N LYS A 169 10.60 16.26 -4.22
CA LYS A 169 11.18 16.79 -5.47
C LYS A 169 11.46 15.62 -6.41
N THR A 170 11.17 15.79 -7.69
CA THR A 170 11.43 14.79 -8.73
C THR A 170 12.84 14.22 -8.62
N LYS A 171 13.86 15.08 -8.47
CA LYS A 171 15.26 14.67 -8.33
C LYS A 171 15.45 13.65 -7.20
N ASN A 172 14.79 13.85 -6.06
CA ASN A 172 14.94 12.95 -4.90
C ASN A 172 14.25 11.61 -5.15
N ILE A 173 13.05 11.62 -5.75
CA ILE A 173 12.34 10.39 -6.12
C ILE A 173 13.18 9.57 -7.08
N LEU A 174 13.69 10.20 -8.15
CA LEU A 174 14.52 9.52 -9.15
C LEU A 174 15.83 8.99 -8.55
N ALA A 175 16.48 9.76 -7.68
CA ALA A 175 17.71 9.32 -7.01
C ALA A 175 17.49 8.07 -6.15
N ILE A 176 16.32 7.91 -5.54
CA ILE A 176 15.99 6.70 -4.78
C ILE A 176 15.65 5.55 -5.71
N LEU A 177 14.83 5.77 -6.72
CA LEU A 177 14.41 4.75 -7.67
C LEU A 177 15.58 4.17 -8.47
N THR A 178 16.62 4.96 -8.75
CA THR A 178 17.83 4.55 -9.48
C THR A 178 19.01 4.17 -8.57
N ASN A 179 18.73 3.83 -7.31
CA ASN A 179 19.73 3.36 -6.35
C ASN A 179 19.28 2.02 -5.74
N GLY A 180 19.40 0.95 -6.52
CA GLY A 180 19.02 -0.41 -6.12
C GLY A 180 19.75 -0.91 -4.88
N ALA A 181 21.03 -0.54 -4.72
CA ALA A 181 21.84 -0.93 -3.57
C ALA A 181 21.27 -0.49 -2.20
N ARG A 182 20.35 0.49 -2.20
CA ARG A 182 19.63 0.92 -1.00
C ARG A 182 18.63 -0.13 -0.50
N PHE A 183 18.10 -0.97 -1.37
CA PHE A 183 17.03 -1.92 -1.07
C PHE A 183 17.60 -3.32 -0.88
N ARG A 184 17.61 -3.81 0.36
CA ARG A 184 18.10 -5.15 0.65
C ARG A 184 16.93 -6.14 0.57
N ARG A 185 17.12 -7.23 -0.18
CA ARG A 185 16.17 -8.33 -0.26
C ARG A 185 16.15 -9.05 1.09
N ASP A 186 14.94 -9.17 1.65
CA ASP A 186 14.67 -9.98 2.82
C ASP A 186 14.43 -11.44 2.37
N GLU A 187 14.99 -12.42 3.08
CA GLU A 187 14.76 -13.85 2.81
C GLU A 187 13.27 -14.22 2.86
N ARG A 188 12.51 -13.57 3.73
CA ARG A 188 11.06 -13.74 3.83
C ARG A 188 10.31 -13.32 2.57
N PHE A 189 10.91 -12.50 1.73
CA PHE A 189 10.28 -12.08 0.49
C PHE A 189 9.96 -13.26 -0.44
N ASN A 190 10.78 -14.30 -0.45
CA ASN A 190 10.54 -15.49 -1.26
C ASN A 190 9.28 -16.26 -0.82
N GLN A 191 8.88 -16.16 0.45
CA GLN A 191 7.67 -16.79 0.99
C GLN A 191 6.39 -16.14 0.42
N LEU A 192 6.49 -14.92 -0.12
CA LEU A 192 5.38 -14.23 -0.79
C LEU A 192 5.16 -14.68 -2.24
N SER A 193 5.84 -15.74 -2.69
CA SER A 193 5.67 -16.31 -4.03
C SER A 193 5.77 -15.28 -5.16
N PRO A 194 6.85 -14.47 -5.24
CA PRO A 194 6.99 -13.46 -6.29
C PRO A 194 7.12 -14.14 -7.66
N ILE A 195 6.40 -13.60 -8.66
CA ILE A 195 6.46 -14.14 -10.03
C ILE A 195 7.72 -13.71 -10.79
N TYR A 196 8.27 -12.53 -10.46
CA TYR A 196 9.53 -12.07 -11.04
C TYR A 196 10.70 -12.42 -10.13
N GLN A 197 11.63 -13.20 -10.66
CA GLN A 197 12.88 -13.52 -9.96
C GLN A 197 13.94 -12.49 -10.34
N VAL A 198 13.90 -11.33 -9.68
CA VAL A 198 14.74 -10.16 -9.98
C VAL A 198 15.58 -9.75 -8.78
N THR A 199 16.77 -9.24 -9.05
CA THR A 199 17.64 -8.60 -8.09
C THR A 199 17.34 -7.09 -7.98
N THR A 200 17.96 -6.40 -7.05
CA THR A 200 17.88 -4.94 -6.94
C THR A 200 18.50 -4.24 -8.14
N GLU A 201 19.54 -4.83 -8.71
CA GLU A 201 20.24 -4.37 -9.90
C GLU A 201 19.37 -4.49 -11.16
N ASP A 202 18.64 -5.61 -11.29
CA ASP A 202 17.69 -5.81 -12.40
C ASP A 202 16.57 -4.78 -12.37
N ILE A 203 16.02 -4.51 -11.17
CA ILE A 203 14.98 -3.49 -10.98
C ILE A 203 15.52 -2.11 -11.31
N GLU A 204 16.72 -1.76 -10.83
CA GLU A 204 17.37 -0.48 -11.10
C GLU A 204 17.59 -0.28 -12.62
N CYS A 205 18.09 -1.31 -13.30
CA CYS A 205 18.33 -1.27 -14.74
C CYS A 205 17.02 -1.00 -15.49
N TYR A 206 15.97 -1.76 -15.17
CA TYR A 206 14.67 -1.58 -15.80
C TYR A 206 14.04 -0.20 -15.55
N ILE A 207 14.17 0.35 -14.35
CA ILE A 207 13.70 1.71 -14.04
C ILE A 207 14.46 2.74 -14.88
N LYS A 208 15.79 2.62 -15.03
CA LYS A 208 16.59 3.49 -15.88
C LYS A 208 16.17 3.42 -17.34
N GLU A 209 15.83 2.24 -17.84
CA GLU A 209 15.29 2.06 -19.19
C GLU A 209 13.95 2.80 -19.36
N CYS A 210 13.01 2.63 -18.41
CA CYS A 210 11.72 3.33 -18.43
C CYS A 210 11.89 4.86 -18.43
N LEU A 211 12.86 5.38 -17.67
CA LEU A 211 13.17 6.81 -17.63
C LEU A 211 13.76 7.33 -18.94
N SER A 212 14.52 6.50 -19.67
CA SER A 212 15.15 6.89 -20.94
C SER A 212 14.19 6.86 -22.13
N GLN A 213 13.18 5.98 -22.11
CA GLN A 213 12.18 5.81 -23.17
C GLN A 213 11.09 6.89 -23.17
N SER A 214 10.99 7.66 -22.09
CA SER A 214 9.93 8.67 -21.88
C SER A 214 10.36 10.10 -22.26
N LYS A 215 11.28 10.24 -23.21
CA LYS A 215 11.71 11.55 -23.78
C LYS A 215 10.97 11.89 -25.06
#